data_c37f18d2c014d76cf738b6fd8592cda5
#
_entry.id   c37f18d2c014d76cf738b6fd8592cda5
#
_cell.length_a   1.000
_cell.length_b   1.000
_cell.length_c   1.000
_cell.angle_alpha   90.00
_cell.angle_beta   90.00
_cell.angle_gamma   90.00
#
_symmetry.space_group_name_H-M   'P 1'
#
loop_
_entity.id
_entity.type
_entity.pdbx_description
1 polymer ?
#
loop_
_entity_poly.entity_id
_entity_poly.type
_entity_poly.pdbx_seq_one_letter_code
_entity_poly.pdbx_strand_id
1 'polypeptide(L)'
;MIRSETCSCSVVSPAFVIRTPTIYAKSDIKGDHIEVTTVKTADSISIELNDVTKAILEKYKDAPFNDNKALPNYTNQAMNRDVKELCRLAGINEEIRITTYKGNVRTDEIHPKWELVGTHTGRRTFIVTTLSLGIPPNVVMKWTGHSDYSSMKPYIDIVDDIKATSMTKLNGLL
;
A
#
# COMPACT_ATOMS: atom_id res chain seq x y z
N MET A 1 -21.07 -21.96 -10.33
CA MET A 1 -20.86 -21.96 -8.87
C MET A 1 -19.42 -21.47 -8.64
N ILE A 2 -19.21 -20.18 -8.78
CA ILE A 2 -17.90 -19.53 -8.63
C ILE A 2 -17.81 -19.11 -7.16
N ARG A 3 -16.94 -19.77 -6.41
CA ARG A 3 -16.66 -19.44 -5.03
C ARG A 3 -16.16 -18.00 -4.96
N SER A 4 -16.79 -17.21 -4.13
CA SER A 4 -16.35 -15.92 -3.65
C SER A 4 -15.09 -16.10 -2.78
N GLU A 5 -13.97 -16.42 -3.38
CA GLU A 5 -12.70 -16.30 -2.69
C GLU A 5 -12.30 -14.84 -2.72
N THR A 6 -12.53 -14.23 -1.61
CA THR A 6 -12.10 -12.93 -1.13
C THR A 6 -10.81 -12.45 -1.80
N CYS A 7 -10.97 -11.49 -2.70
CA CYS A 7 -9.89 -10.67 -3.26
C CYS A 7 -9.34 -9.73 -2.17
N SER A 8 -9.00 -10.28 -1.00
CA SER A 8 -8.75 -9.45 0.18
C SER A 8 -7.30 -9.28 0.57
N CYS A 9 -6.30 -9.74 -0.13
CA CYS A 9 -4.94 -9.61 0.43
C CYS A 9 -3.78 -9.37 -0.52
N SER A 10 -3.92 -9.45 -1.82
CA SER A 10 -2.77 -9.31 -2.71
C SER A 10 -2.24 -7.87 -2.86
N VAL A 11 -3.04 -6.86 -2.46
CA VAL A 11 -2.66 -5.44 -2.53
C VAL A 11 -1.83 -4.99 -1.33
N VAL A 12 -1.79 -5.78 -0.26
CA VAL A 12 -1.12 -5.43 1.01
C VAL A 12 0.29 -6.02 1.11
N SER A 13 0.86 -6.43 -0.01
CA SER A 13 2.25 -6.87 -0.01
C SER A 13 3.20 -5.71 0.27
N PRO A 14 4.18 -5.85 1.18
CA PRO A 14 5.23 -4.86 1.42
C PRO A 14 5.93 -4.41 0.13
N ALA A 15 6.02 -5.29 -0.88
CA ALA A 15 6.58 -4.97 -2.18
C ALA A 15 5.80 -3.88 -2.93
N PHE A 16 4.49 -3.70 -2.64
CA PHE A 16 3.66 -2.64 -3.23
C PHE A 16 3.76 -1.32 -2.48
N VAL A 17 4.27 -1.35 -1.25
CA VAL A 17 4.35 -0.21 -0.33
C VAL A 17 5.49 0.73 -0.67
N ILE A 18 6.53 0.20 -1.29
CA ILE A 18 7.70 0.99 -1.59
C ILE A 18 7.44 1.79 -2.86
N ARG A 19 7.34 3.06 -2.63
CA ARG A 19 7.06 4.12 -3.58
C ARG A 19 7.91 4.01 -4.82
N THR A 20 7.22 3.83 -5.97
CA THR A 20 7.71 4.04 -7.31
C THR A 20 8.70 3.01 -7.87
N PRO A 21 8.88 3.01 -9.18
CA PRO A 21 9.39 1.90 -9.96
C PRO A 21 10.87 1.60 -9.73
N THR A 22 11.30 1.66 -8.50
CA THR A 22 12.53 1.02 -8.08
C THR A 22 12.22 -0.46 -8.02
N ILE A 23 12.27 -1.04 -9.19
CA ILE A 23 12.21 -2.48 -9.33
C ILE A 23 13.47 -2.95 -8.67
N TYR A 24 13.28 -3.66 -7.56
CA TYR A 24 14.39 -4.25 -6.83
C TYR A 24 15.19 -5.13 -7.76
N ALA A 25 16.51 -4.98 -7.70
CA ALA A 25 17.39 -5.96 -8.25
C ALA A 25 17.28 -7.27 -7.45
N LYS A 26 17.53 -8.41 -8.07
CA LYS A 26 17.60 -9.69 -7.34
C LYS A 26 18.65 -9.64 -6.22
N SER A 27 19.68 -8.81 -6.36
CA SER A 27 20.72 -8.56 -5.35
C SER A 27 20.23 -7.86 -4.08
N ASP A 28 19.09 -7.16 -4.13
CA ASP A 28 18.54 -6.43 -2.99
C ASP A 28 17.73 -7.34 -2.07
N ILE A 29 17.46 -8.56 -2.51
CA ILE A 29 16.76 -9.59 -1.73
C ILE A 29 17.78 -10.34 -0.88
N LYS A 30 17.70 -10.21 0.44
CA LYS A 30 18.61 -10.79 1.42
C LYS A 30 17.89 -11.84 2.29
N GLY A 31 17.58 -12.98 1.68
CA GLY A 31 16.88 -14.06 2.40
C GLY A 31 15.45 -13.70 2.77
N ASP A 32 15.23 -13.22 3.97
CA ASP A 32 13.92 -12.92 4.55
C ASP A 32 13.54 -11.43 4.53
N HIS A 33 14.41 -10.57 4.00
CA HIS A 33 14.16 -9.13 3.87
C HIS A 33 14.67 -8.56 2.55
N ILE A 34 14.18 -7.37 2.18
CA ILE A 34 14.65 -6.58 1.06
C ILE A 34 15.36 -5.34 1.60
N GLU A 35 16.57 -5.08 1.13
CA GLU A 35 17.30 -3.84 1.40
C GLU A 35 17.11 -2.84 0.25
N VAL A 36 16.57 -1.67 0.55
CA VAL A 36 16.32 -0.61 -0.42
C VAL A 36 17.04 0.65 -0.01
N THR A 37 17.90 1.14 -0.89
CA THR A 37 18.48 2.48 -0.71
C THR A 37 17.56 3.51 -1.34
N THR A 38 17.07 4.45 -0.54
CA THR A 38 16.20 5.53 -1.05
C THR A 38 17.03 6.57 -1.78
N VAL A 39 16.63 6.90 -3.00
CA VAL A 39 17.36 7.87 -3.86
C VAL A 39 17.37 9.28 -3.26
N LYS A 40 16.38 9.62 -2.42
CA LYS A 40 16.24 10.98 -1.86
C LYS A 40 17.10 11.26 -0.62
N THR A 41 17.30 10.25 0.24
CA THR A 41 17.95 10.45 1.53
C THR A 41 19.20 9.59 1.70
N ALA A 42 19.52 8.74 0.73
CA ALA A 42 20.58 7.74 0.80
C ALA A 42 20.46 6.77 2.00
N ASP A 43 19.30 6.74 2.66
CA ASP A 43 19.04 5.83 3.77
C ASP A 43 18.74 4.43 3.22
N SER A 44 19.30 3.42 3.83
CA SER A 44 18.95 2.03 3.56
C SER A 44 17.75 1.64 4.43
N ILE A 45 16.70 1.16 3.79
CA ILE A 45 15.51 0.63 4.44
C ILE A 45 15.53 -0.87 4.31
N SER A 46 15.43 -1.58 5.44
CA SER A 46 15.22 -3.03 5.48
C SER A 46 13.75 -3.33 5.69
N ILE A 47 13.18 -4.18 4.84
CA ILE A 47 11.77 -4.54 4.88
C ILE A 47 11.65 -6.06 4.91
N GLU A 48 11.09 -6.57 5.97
CA GLU A 48 10.86 -8.00 6.17
C GLU A 48 9.82 -8.53 5.17
N LEU A 49 10.09 -9.71 4.65
CA LEU A 49 9.22 -10.39 3.70
C LEU A 49 8.20 -11.27 4.42
N ASN A 50 6.92 -11.02 4.17
CA ASN A 50 5.87 -11.95 4.57
C ASN A 50 5.73 -13.11 3.57
N ASP A 51 4.97 -14.14 3.92
CA ASP A 51 4.80 -15.35 3.11
C ASP A 51 4.25 -15.05 1.71
N VAL A 52 3.33 -14.08 1.60
CA VAL A 52 2.76 -13.67 0.30
C VAL A 52 3.84 -13.06 -0.60
N THR A 53 4.67 -12.20 -0.04
CA THR A 53 5.77 -11.57 -0.80
C THR A 53 6.81 -12.60 -1.22
N LYS A 54 7.16 -13.54 -0.33
CA LYS A 54 8.06 -14.65 -0.64
C LYS A 54 7.51 -15.51 -1.78
N ALA A 55 6.23 -15.85 -1.75
CA ALA A 55 5.57 -16.62 -2.81
C ALA A 55 5.59 -15.88 -4.17
N ILE A 56 5.38 -14.57 -4.16
CA ILE A 56 5.46 -13.75 -5.38
C ILE A 56 6.89 -13.74 -5.91
N LEU A 57 7.90 -13.51 -5.08
CA LEU A 57 9.30 -13.50 -5.49
C LEU A 57 9.75 -14.86 -6.02
N GLU A 58 9.34 -15.96 -5.40
CA GLU A 58 9.64 -17.31 -5.86
C GLU A 58 9.02 -17.58 -7.24
N LYS A 59 7.78 -17.13 -7.48
CA LYS A 59 7.11 -17.24 -8.79
C LYS A 59 7.91 -16.60 -9.93
N TYR A 60 8.62 -15.48 -9.65
CA TYR A 60 9.37 -14.73 -10.65
C TYR A 60 10.89 -14.97 -10.59
N LYS A 61 11.36 -15.88 -9.76
CA LYS A 61 12.78 -16.15 -9.52
C LYS A 61 13.57 -16.46 -10.80
N ASP A 62 13.01 -17.32 -11.65
CA ASP A 62 13.64 -17.79 -12.89
C ASP A 62 13.21 -16.96 -14.11
N ALA A 63 12.39 -15.93 -13.93
CA ALA A 63 11.96 -15.10 -15.01
C ALA A 63 13.13 -14.23 -15.54
N PRO A 64 13.36 -14.21 -16.87
CA PRO A 64 14.45 -13.45 -17.48
C PRO A 64 14.05 -11.97 -17.64
N PHE A 65 14.08 -11.21 -16.56
CA PHE A 65 13.87 -9.77 -16.64
C PHE A 65 15.19 -9.05 -16.96
N ASN A 66 15.08 -7.97 -17.76
CA ASN A 66 16.20 -7.11 -18.04
C ASN A 66 16.74 -6.44 -16.75
N ASP A 67 18.02 -6.10 -16.73
CA ASP A 67 18.68 -5.37 -15.65
C ASP A 67 18.66 -6.09 -14.28
N ASN A 68 18.69 -7.42 -14.26
CA ASN A 68 18.70 -8.23 -13.03
C ASN A 68 17.53 -7.91 -12.06
N LYS A 69 16.38 -7.52 -12.59
CA LYS A 69 15.22 -7.15 -11.81
C LYS A 69 14.52 -8.39 -11.21
N ALA A 70 14.00 -8.23 -10.00
CA ALA A 70 13.29 -9.29 -9.32
C ALA A 70 11.83 -9.45 -9.77
N LEU A 71 11.22 -8.38 -10.29
CA LEU A 71 9.82 -8.33 -10.73
C LEU A 71 9.68 -7.64 -12.10
N PRO A 72 8.56 -7.87 -12.81
CA PRO A 72 8.31 -7.19 -14.09
C PRO A 72 8.29 -5.67 -13.91
N ASN A 73 8.86 -4.96 -14.90
CA ASN A 73 8.86 -3.50 -14.89
C ASN A 73 7.57 -2.95 -15.49
N TYR A 74 6.79 -2.27 -14.68
CA TYR A 74 5.63 -1.52 -15.13
C TYR A 74 5.90 -0.02 -15.02
N THR A 75 5.51 0.73 -16.04
CA THR A 75 5.47 2.19 -15.91
C THR A 75 4.38 2.58 -14.89
N ASN A 76 4.60 3.68 -14.17
CA ASN A 76 3.59 4.18 -13.23
C ASN A 76 2.24 4.43 -13.90
N GLN A 77 2.24 4.87 -15.15
CA GLN A 77 1.03 5.10 -15.94
C GLN A 77 0.29 3.79 -16.23
N ALA A 78 0.98 2.74 -16.68
CA ALA A 78 0.38 1.43 -16.93
C ALA A 78 -0.18 0.84 -15.64
N MET A 79 0.58 0.90 -14.54
CA MET A 79 0.14 0.41 -13.23
C MET A 79 -1.13 1.12 -12.75
N ASN A 80 -1.19 2.46 -12.85
CA ASN A 80 -2.38 3.22 -12.46
C ASN A 80 -3.60 2.86 -13.32
N ARG A 81 -3.42 2.69 -14.63
CA ARG A 81 -4.50 2.26 -15.52
C ARG A 81 -5.04 0.88 -15.13
N ASP A 82 -4.14 -0.07 -14.93
CA ASP A 82 -4.50 -1.47 -14.67
C ASP A 82 -5.16 -1.63 -13.28
N VAL A 83 -4.68 -0.89 -12.27
CA VAL A 83 -5.32 -0.85 -10.93
C VAL A 83 -6.71 -0.26 -11.00
N LYS A 84 -6.94 0.80 -11.75
CA LYS A 84 -8.28 1.36 -11.96
C LYS A 84 -9.22 0.36 -12.61
N GLU A 85 -8.76 -0.31 -13.66
CA GLU A 85 -9.55 -1.33 -14.35
C GLU A 85 -9.88 -2.53 -13.44
N LEU A 86 -8.91 -3.01 -12.64
CA LEU A 86 -9.18 -4.05 -11.65
C LEU A 86 -10.23 -3.62 -10.62
N CYS A 87 -10.16 -2.38 -10.12
CA CYS A 87 -11.16 -1.85 -9.19
C CYS A 87 -12.55 -1.73 -9.83
N ARG A 88 -12.61 -1.32 -11.10
CA ARG A 88 -13.85 -1.28 -11.88
C ARG A 88 -14.47 -2.66 -12.03
N LEU A 89 -13.67 -3.66 -12.41
CA LEU A 89 -14.10 -5.07 -12.56
C LEU A 89 -14.50 -5.69 -11.21
N ALA A 90 -13.89 -5.26 -10.12
CA ALA A 90 -14.26 -5.66 -8.75
C ALA A 90 -15.55 -5.00 -8.25
N GLY A 91 -16.20 -4.14 -9.04
CA GLY A 91 -17.46 -3.49 -8.68
C GLY A 91 -17.32 -2.36 -7.65
N ILE A 92 -16.15 -1.72 -7.54
CA ILE A 92 -15.92 -0.59 -6.63
C ILE A 92 -16.47 0.69 -7.30
N ASN A 93 -17.79 0.78 -7.42
CA ASN A 93 -18.50 1.83 -8.20
C ASN A 93 -19.13 2.92 -7.33
N GLU A 94 -18.83 2.95 -6.02
CA GLU A 94 -19.35 3.99 -5.13
C GLU A 94 -19.03 5.38 -5.66
N GLU A 95 -20.02 6.27 -5.70
CA GLU A 95 -19.86 7.65 -6.12
C GLU A 95 -19.23 8.50 -5.02
N ILE A 96 -18.11 9.14 -5.34
CA ILE A 96 -17.38 10.01 -4.43
C ILE A 96 -17.46 11.44 -4.94
N ARG A 97 -17.99 12.34 -4.10
CA ARG A 97 -18.00 13.78 -4.38
C ARG A 97 -16.67 14.39 -3.97
N ILE A 98 -16.02 15.03 -4.93
CA ILE A 98 -14.81 15.83 -4.69
C ILE A 98 -15.19 17.30 -4.80
N THR A 99 -15.00 18.03 -3.68
CA THR A 99 -15.22 19.48 -3.64
C THR A 99 -13.88 20.18 -3.76
N THR A 100 -13.75 21.05 -4.75
CA THR A 100 -12.58 21.91 -4.95
C THR A 100 -12.97 23.37 -4.86
N TYR A 101 -12.05 24.22 -4.41
CA TYR A 101 -12.23 25.65 -4.34
C TYR A 101 -11.19 26.36 -5.20
N LYS A 102 -11.63 27.23 -6.10
CA LYS A 102 -10.78 28.17 -6.82
C LYS A 102 -11.14 29.57 -6.38
N GLY A 103 -10.35 30.13 -5.45
CA GLY A 103 -10.73 31.33 -4.71
C GLY A 103 -12.01 31.08 -3.89
N ASN A 104 -13.06 31.86 -4.14
CA ASN A 104 -14.36 31.72 -3.46
C ASN A 104 -15.38 30.86 -4.25
N VAL A 105 -14.98 30.31 -5.40
CA VAL A 105 -15.88 29.46 -6.23
C VAL A 105 -15.69 28.00 -5.83
N ARG A 106 -16.77 27.40 -5.35
CA ARG A 106 -16.87 25.97 -5.06
C ARG A 106 -17.24 25.22 -6.34
N THR A 107 -16.52 24.15 -6.62
CA THR A 107 -16.83 23.20 -7.70
C THR A 107 -16.92 21.79 -7.11
N ASP A 108 -18.05 21.13 -7.34
CA ASP A 108 -18.28 19.75 -6.93
C ASP A 108 -18.25 18.85 -8.17
N GLU A 109 -17.42 17.83 -8.14
CA GLU A 109 -17.32 16.80 -9.17
C GLU A 109 -17.66 15.44 -8.53
N ILE A 110 -18.42 14.61 -9.25
CA ILE A 110 -18.77 13.26 -8.80
C ILE A 110 -18.00 12.26 -9.66
N HIS A 111 -17.22 11.42 -9.01
CA HIS A 111 -16.43 10.39 -9.67
C HIS A 111 -16.72 9.03 -9.05
N PRO A 112 -16.76 7.96 -9.84
CA PRO A 112 -16.79 6.61 -9.29
C PRO A 112 -15.47 6.32 -8.57
N LYS A 113 -15.52 5.64 -7.45
CA LYS A 113 -14.37 5.41 -6.55
C LYS A 113 -13.17 4.76 -7.27
N TRP A 114 -13.42 3.88 -8.25
CA TRP A 114 -12.35 3.25 -9.03
C TRP A 114 -11.51 4.24 -9.83
N GLU A 115 -12.08 5.37 -10.29
CA GLU A 115 -11.31 6.41 -10.99
C GLU A 115 -10.30 7.12 -10.09
N LEU A 116 -10.55 7.17 -8.79
CA LEU A 116 -9.73 7.84 -7.80
C LEU A 116 -8.60 6.95 -7.26
N VAL A 117 -8.62 5.67 -7.57
CA VAL A 117 -7.61 4.71 -7.15
C VAL A 117 -6.34 4.87 -7.98
N GLY A 118 -5.20 4.68 -7.33
CA GLY A 118 -3.90 4.66 -7.99
C GLY A 118 -2.87 3.89 -7.17
N THR A 119 -1.64 3.82 -7.67
CA THR A 119 -0.54 3.13 -7.00
C THR A 119 -0.32 3.61 -5.56
N HIS A 120 -0.56 4.90 -5.30
CA HIS A 120 -0.44 5.47 -3.97
C HIS A 120 -1.52 4.98 -2.99
N THR A 121 -2.67 4.53 -3.51
CA THR A 121 -3.74 3.94 -2.70
C THR A 121 -3.27 2.66 -2.02
N GLY A 122 -2.51 1.80 -2.72
CA GLY A 122 -1.93 0.59 -2.13
C GLY A 122 -1.06 0.90 -0.90
N ARG A 123 -0.21 1.93 -0.98
CA ARG A 123 0.61 2.37 0.16
C ARG A 123 -0.25 2.85 1.33
N ARG A 124 -1.29 3.65 1.06
CA ARG A 124 -2.23 4.12 2.09
C ARG A 124 -2.96 2.95 2.74
N THR A 125 -3.45 2.00 1.95
CA THR A 125 -4.12 0.80 2.44
C THR A 125 -3.21 -0.01 3.36
N PHE A 126 -1.94 -0.23 2.96
CA PHE A 126 -0.97 -0.92 3.81
C PHE A 126 -0.81 -0.23 5.16
N ILE A 127 -0.60 1.09 5.18
CA ILE A 127 -0.40 1.86 6.41
C ILE A 127 -1.63 1.72 7.32
N VAL A 128 -2.82 1.98 6.81
CA VAL A 128 -4.06 1.90 7.60
C VAL A 128 -4.29 0.48 8.11
N THR A 129 -4.11 -0.54 7.26
CA THR A 129 -4.30 -1.94 7.66
C THR A 129 -3.31 -2.36 8.74
N THR A 130 -2.03 -2.01 8.60
CA THR A 130 -1.01 -2.38 9.60
C THR A 130 -1.23 -1.67 10.94
N LEU A 131 -1.60 -0.40 10.92
CA LEU A 131 -1.99 0.33 12.13
C LEU A 131 -3.25 -0.27 12.78
N SER A 132 -4.25 -0.67 11.98
CA SER A 132 -5.47 -1.33 12.47
C SER A 132 -5.20 -2.68 13.13
N LEU A 133 -4.16 -3.37 12.73
CA LEU A 133 -3.67 -4.60 13.36
C LEU A 133 -2.92 -4.34 14.67
N GLY A 134 -2.77 -3.08 15.08
CA GLY A 134 -2.06 -2.69 16.31
C GLY A 134 -0.54 -2.62 16.17
N ILE A 135 -0.01 -2.64 14.93
CA ILE A 135 1.43 -2.47 14.71
C ILE A 135 1.80 -1.00 15.02
N PRO A 136 2.83 -0.77 15.84
CA PRO A 136 3.20 0.58 16.25
C PRO A 136 3.59 1.47 15.06
N PRO A 137 3.17 2.76 15.05
CA PRO A 137 3.45 3.67 13.94
C PRO A 137 4.92 3.80 13.57
N ASN A 138 5.83 3.76 14.55
CA ASN A 138 7.27 3.83 14.33
C ASN A 138 7.81 2.63 13.53
N VAL A 139 7.21 1.45 13.65
CA VAL A 139 7.56 0.27 12.85
C VAL A 139 7.05 0.45 11.42
N VAL A 140 5.79 0.88 11.25
CA VAL A 140 5.19 1.15 9.94
C VAL A 140 5.97 2.23 9.19
N MET A 141 6.44 3.27 9.89
CA MET A 141 7.29 4.33 9.33
C MET A 141 8.59 3.76 8.73
N LYS A 142 9.25 2.84 9.44
CA LYS A 142 10.48 2.18 8.95
C LYS A 142 10.22 1.42 7.65
N TRP A 143 9.14 0.62 7.60
CA TRP A 143 8.78 -0.13 6.39
C TRP A 143 8.39 0.76 5.22
N THR A 144 7.79 1.90 5.51
CA THR A 144 7.31 2.82 4.48
C THR A 144 8.27 3.95 4.15
N GLY A 145 9.39 4.06 4.88
CA GLY A 145 10.40 5.11 4.67
C GLY A 145 9.87 6.52 4.96
N HIS A 146 8.97 6.67 5.96
CA HIS A 146 8.58 7.96 6.45
C HIS A 146 9.57 8.44 7.52
N SER A 147 10.17 9.60 7.30
CA SER A 147 11.11 10.22 8.26
C SER A 147 10.40 11.07 9.32
N ASP A 148 9.17 11.53 9.02
CA ASP A 148 8.44 12.44 9.88
C ASP A 148 7.12 11.84 10.36
N TYR A 149 6.90 11.87 11.66
CA TYR A 149 5.68 11.37 12.31
C TYR A 149 4.42 12.16 11.88
N SER A 150 4.56 13.44 11.56
CA SER A 150 3.43 14.26 11.08
C SER A 150 2.81 13.69 9.81
N SER A 151 3.60 13.02 8.97
CA SER A 151 3.14 12.35 7.77
C SER A 151 2.28 11.11 8.04
N MET A 152 2.37 10.53 9.25
CA MET A 152 1.56 9.38 9.69
C MET A 152 0.26 9.80 10.37
N LYS A 153 0.19 11.03 10.89
CA LYS A 153 -0.95 11.51 11.67
C LYS A 153 -2.30 11.28 10.98
N PRO A 154 -2.49 11.61 9.67
CA PRO A 154 -3.78 11.37 9.00
C PRO A 154 -4.22 9.90 9.00
N TYR A 155 -3.28 8.97 9.02
CA TYR A 155 -3.57 7.53 9.05
C TYR A 155 -3.88 7.04 10.47
N ILE A 156 -3.20 7.61 11.47
CA ILE A 156 -3.45 7.33 12.88
C ILE A 156 -4.85 7.82 13.26
N ASP A 157 -5.22 9.04 12.85
CA ASP A 157 -6.53 9.61 13.12
C ASP A 157 -7.68 8.74 12.53
N ILE A 158 -7.48 8.15 11.34
CA ILE A 158 -8.44 7.18 10.75
C ILE A 158 -8.60 5.92 11.62
N VAL A 159 -7.51 5.47 12.25
CA VAL A 159 -7.49 4.25 13.07
C VAL A 159 -7.96 4.53 14.50
N ASP A 160 -7.97 5.78 14.94
CA ASP A 160 -8.43 6.20 16.26
C ASP A 160 -9.91 5.89 16.51
N ASP A 161 -10.74 5.81 15.46
CA ASP A 161 -12.11 5.27 15.55
C ASP A 161 -12.15 3.83 16.08
N ILE A 162 -11.04 3.11 15.95
CA ILE A 162 -10.87 1.75 16.50
C ILE A 162 -10.56 1.79 18.00
N LYS A 163 -10.16 2.94 18.56
CA LYS A 163 -9.88 3.08 20.02
C LYS A 163 -11.09 2.77 20.89
N ALA A 164 -12.27 3.20 20.48
CA ALA A 164 -13.50 2.87 21.20
C ALA A 164 -13.69 1.36 21.31
N THR A 165 -13.47 0.64 20.21
CA THR A 165 -13.53 -0.83 20.16
C THR A 165 -12.42 -1.49 21.00
N SER A 166 -11.25 -0.87 21.07
CA SER A 166 -10.12 -1.36 21.88
C SER A 166 -10.39 -1.21 23.38
N MET A 167 -11.04 -0.12 23.80
CA MET A 167 -11.44 0.08 25.20
C MET A 167 -12.51 -0.93 25.64
N THR A 168 -13.44 -1.27 24.74
CA THR A 168 -14.44 -2.31 24.99
C THR A 168 -13.79 -3.69 25.21
N LYS A 169 -12.72 -4.00 24.48
CA LYS A 169 -11.93 -5.23 24.70
C LYS A 169 -11.23 -5.23 26.05
N LEU A 170 -10.73 -4.09 26.50
CA LEU A 170 -10.09 -3.95 27.82
C LEU A 170 -11.09 -4.18 28.94
N ASN A 171 -12.32 -3.67 28.81
CA ASN A 171 -13.39 -3.90 29.79
C ASN A 171 -13.80 -5.38 29.90
N GLY A 172 -13.56 -6.18 28.87
CA GLY A 172 -13.80 -7.63 28.89
C GLY A 172 -12.70 -8.46 29.59
N LEU A 173 -11.58 -7.82 29.97
CA LEU A 173 -10.44 -8.45 30.68
C LEU A 173 -10.45 -8.15 32.19
N LEU A 174 -11.26 -7.23 32.64
CA LEU A 174 -11.47 -6.86 34.05
C LEU A 174 -12.76 -7.49 34.59
#